data_1883dbc32bd2832bc6f46c358ae30d3c
#
_entry.id   1883dbc32bd2832bc6f46c358ae30d3c
#
_cell.length_a   1.000
_cell.length_b   1.000
_cell.length_c   1.000
_cell.angle_alpha   90.00
_cell.angle_beta   90.00
_cell.angle_gamma   90.00
#
_symmetry.space_group_name_H-M   'P 1'
#
loop_
_entity.id
_entity.type
_entity.pdbx_description
1 polymer ?
#
loop_
_entity_poly.entity_id
_entity_poly.type
_entity_poly.pdbx_seq_one_letter_code
_entity_poly.pdbx_strand_id
1 'polypeptide(L)'
;GISRRQQREIVREGADDRNFARFQRAYESRRQPVQNPRIVYQGCPGAYSEQAARNFFGPDIAPIGLRHFEDVFVAIKEGKADYGVVPIENNSTGAIRQIYDLLSHYEFYLVGETTVPVEHCLMAPAGATLDTITHVYSHEQGLFQSEKFLNTHPDWIQTPLADTAGSAKYVAESGDITKAAICSARAAEIYGLNILVTGVNYS
;
A
#
# COMPACT_ATOMS: atom_id res chain seq x y z
N GLY A 1 26.84 10.94 -17.86
CA GLY A 1 25.58 11.31 -17.21
C GLY A 1 25.22 10.33 -16.09
N ILE A 2 24.66 10.83 -15.02
CA ILE A 2 24.17 10.03 -13.90
C ILE A 2 23.02 9.15 -14.42
N SER A 3 23.06 7.84 -14.18
CA SER A 3 22.00 6.92 -14.61
C SER A 3 20.66 7.27 -13.94
N ARG A 4 19.55 6.91 -14.58
CA ARG A 4 18.20 7.11 -13.97
C ARG A 4 18.09 6.46 -12.59
N ARG A 5 18.80 5.37 -12.35
CA ARG A 5 18.87 4.69 -11.06
C ARG A 5 19.62 5.56 -10.02
N GLN A 6 20.74 6.15 -10.40
CA GLN A 6 21.52 7.05 -9.55
C GLN A 6 20.78 8.36 -9.27
N GLN A 7 20.04 8.91 -10.24
CA GLN A 7 19.19 10.07 -10.02
C GLN A 7 18.06 9.78 -9.03
N ARG A 8 17.50 8.56 -9.04
CA ARG A 8 16.51 8.11 -8.05
C ARG A 8 17.14 7.99 -6.65
N GLU A 9 18.38 7.55 -6.54
CA GLU A 9 19.09 7.43 -5.26
C GLU A 9 19.42 8.79 -4.65
N ILE A 10 19.79 9.79 -5.45
CA ILE A 10 20.10 11.16 -4.99
C ILE A 10 18.86 11.89 -4.45
N VAL A 11 17.68 11.65 -5.04
CA VAL A 11 16.42 12.26 -4.59
C VAL A 11 15.83 11.55 -3.36
N ARG A 12 16.38 10.39 -3.00
CA ARG A 12 15.84 9.48 -1.96
C ARG A 12 16.47 9.62 -0.57
N GLU A 13 17.33 10.57 -0.32
CA GLU A 13 17.80 10.77 1.06
C GLU A 13 16.62 11.07 1.98
N GLY A 14 16.11 10.02 2.64
CA GLY A 14 15.07 10.09 3.64
C GLY A 14 13.66 9.66 3.22
N ALA A 15 13.42 9.26 1.97
CA ALA A 15 12.09 8.77 1.54
C ALA A 15 12.11 7.26 1.30
N ASP A 16 11.20 6.55 1.95
CA ASP A 16 10.92 5.14 1.66
C ASP A 16 9.90 5.08 0.52
N ASP A 17 10.37 4.71 -0.67
CA ASP A 17 9.53 4.57 -1.86
C ASP A 17 9.22 3.11 -2.13
N ARG A 18 8.05 2.85 -2.63
CA ARG A 18 7.64 1.50 -3.03
C ARG A 18 7.35 1.46 -4.53
N ASN A 19 7.95 0.48 -5.23
CA ASN A 19 7.75 0.29 -6.66
C ASN A 19 6.63 -0.71 -6.91
N PHE A 20 5.75 -0.35 -7.84
CA PHE A 20 4.63 -1.16 -8.27
C PHE A 20 4.67 -1.37 -9.77
N ALA A 21 4.15 -2.51 -10.22
CA ALA A 21 3.95 -2.80 -11.62
C ALA A 21 2.48 -3.12 -11.89
N ARG A 22 2.02 -2.77 -13.09
CA ARG A 22 0.76 -3.27 -13.62
C ARG A 22 1.02 -4.44 -14.55
N PHE A 23 0.13 -5.39 -14.57
CA PHE A 23 0.24 -6.56 -15.44
C PHE A 23 -1.09 -6.89 -16.10
N GLN A 24 -1.02 -7.62 -17.19
CA GLN A 24 -2.15 -8.08 -17.98
C GLN A 24 -1.82 -9.40 -18.66
N ARG A 25 -2.81 -10.01 -19.33
CA ARG A 25 -2.57 -11.19 -20.14
C ARG A 25 -1.65 -10.89 -21.32
N ALA A 26 -0.82 -11.86 -21.69
CA ALA A 26 0.17 -11.73 -22.75
C ALA A 26 -0.41 -11.29 -24.09
N TYR A 27 -1.56 -11.82 -24.47
CA TYR A 27 -2.17 -11.51 -25.77
C TYR A 27 -2.79 -10.10 -25.81
N GLU A 28 -3.18 -9.56 -24.65
CA GLU A 28 -3.77 -8.21 -24.55
C GLU A 28 -2.74 -7.11 -24.72
N SER A 29 -1.45 -7.40 -24.47
CA SER A 29 -0.36 -6.43 -24.69
C SER A 29 -0.22 -6.01 -26.15
N ARG A 30 -0.75 -6.80 -27.10
CA ARG A 30 -0.73 -6.53 -28.54
C ARG A 30 -1.95 -5.76 -29.04
N ARG A 31 -2.93 -5.51 -28.17
CA ARG A 31 -4.15 -4.75 -28.48
C ARG A 31 -3.97 -3.29 -28.13
N GLN A 32 -4.87 -2.46 -28.68
CA GLN A 32 -4.96 -1.06 -28.24
C GLN A 32 -5.33 -0.98 -26.77
N PRO A 33 -4.95 0.12 -26.07
CA PRO A 33 -5.32 0.31 -24.68
C PRO A 33 -6.81 0.16 -24.45
N VAL A 34 -7.19 -0.52 -23.37
CA VAL A 34 -8.58 -0.73 -22.99
C VAL A 34 -9.19 0.58 -22.56
N GLN A 35 -10.37 0.94 -23.09
CA GLN A 35 -11.14 2.08 -22.61
C GLN A 35 -11.89 1.69 -21.35
N ASN A 36 -11.90 2.57 -20.35
CA ASN A 36 -12.49 2.32 -19.03
C ASN A 36 -12.02 1.00 -18.41
N PRO A 37 -10.72 0.82 -18.21
CA PRO A 37 -10.17 -0.45 -17.76
C PRO A 37 -10.66 -0.81 -16.36
N ARG A 38 -10.91 -2.11 -16.15
CA ARG A 38 -11.22 -2.68 -14.85
C ARG A 38 -9.89 -3.06 -14.18
N ILE A 39 -9.65 -2.52 -12.99
CA ILE A 39 -8.36 -2.64 -12.32
C ILE A 39 -8.55 -3.29 -10.96
N VAL A 40 -7.70 -4.26 -10.64
CA VAL A 40 -7.66 -4.93 -9.34
C VAL A 40 -6.27 -4.80 -8.71
N TYR A 41 -6.24 -4.77 -7.40
CA TYR A 41 -5.01 -4.72 -6.62
C TYR A 41 -5.15 -5.56 -5.34
N GLN A 42 -4.05 -5.93 -4.72
CA GLN A 42 -4.09 -6.59 -3.43
C GLN A 42 -4.13 -5.55 -2.31
N GLY A 43 -5.11 -5.65 -1.44
CA GLY A 43 -5.31 -4.74 -0.32
C GLY A 43 -6.73 -4.20 -0.25
N CYS A 44 -6.92 -3.17 0.54
CA CYS A 44 -8.20 -2.45 0.68
C CYS A 44 -8.02 -0.96 0.37
N PRO A 45 -9.11 -0.18 0.25
CA PRO A 45 -9.01 1.26 0.03
C PRO A 45 -8.10 1.93 1.07
N GLY A 46 -7.20 2.79 0.61
CA GLY A 46 -6.15 3.41 1.42
C GLY A 46 -4.78 2.73 1.32
N ALA A 47 -4.69 1.56 0.70
CA ALA A 47 -3.41 0.89 0.47
C ALA A 47 -2.53 1.64 -0.54
N TYR A 48 -1.21 1.49 -0.43
CA TYR A 48 -0.28 2.08 -1.40
C TYR A 48 -0.47 1.49 -2.81
N SER A 49 -0.91 0.25 -2.93
CA SER A 49 -1.26 -0.36 -4.21
C SER A 49 -2.47 0.31 -4.89
N GLU A 50 -3.44 0.80 -4.13
CA GLU A 50 -4.52 1.62 -4.69
C GLU A 50 -3.97 2.93 -5.25
N GLN A 51 -3.08 3.59 -4.52
CA GLN A 51 -2.43 4.82 -4.98
C GLN A 51 -1.62 4.56 -6.25
N ALA A 52 -0.92 3.43 -6.34
CA ALA A 52 -0.21 3.02 -7.54
C ALA A 52 -1.16 2.84 -8.73
N ALA A 53 -2.32 2.20 -8.52
CA ALA A 53 -3.34 2.06 -9.56
C ALA A 53 -3.81 3.42 -10.08
N ARG A 54 -4.05 4.38 -9.20
CA ARG A 54 -4.44 5.74 -9.59
C ARG A 54 -3.33 6.49 -10.30
N ASN A 55 -2.06 6.25 -9.94
CA ASN A 55 -0.92 6.83 -10.64
C ASN A 55 -0.82 6.32 -12.10
N PHE A 56 -1.16 5.05 -12.34
CA PHE A 56 -1.14 4.48 -13.69
C PHE A 56 -2.29 4.98 -14.57
N PHE A 57 -3.49 5.14 -14.00
CA PHE A 57 -4.72 5.27 -14.78
C PHE A 57 -5.46 6.59 -14.52
N GLY A 58 -4.99 7.41 -13.60
CA GLY A 58 -5.65 8.68 -13.23
C GLY A 58 -6.65 8.53 -12.07
N PRO A 59 -7.21 9.66 -11.60
CA PRO A 59 -8.05 9.67 -10.40
C PRO A 59 -9.48 9.12 -10.61
N ASP A 60 -9.93 9.01 -11.86
CA ASP A 60 -11.33 8.71 -12.19
C ASP A 60 -11.62 7.20 -12.26
N ILE A 61 -10.66 6.36 -11.96
CA ILE A 61 -10.84 4.91 -11.93
C ILE A 61 -11.51 4.46 -10.63
N ALA A 62 -12.14 3.27 -10.69
CA ALA A 62 -12.71 2.61 -9.53
C ALA A 62 -11.99 1.26 -9.30
N PRO A 63 -10.75 1.27 -8.81
CA PRO A 63 -9.99 0.03 -8.62
C PRO A 63 -10.58 -0.78 -7.48
N ILE A 64 -10.55 -2.11 -7.62
CA ILE A 64 -11.10 -3.04 -6.63
C ILE A 64 -9.96 -3.72 -5.89
N GLY A 65 -9.98 -3.60 -4.55
CA GLY A 65 -9.05 -4.30 -3.67
C GLY A 65 -9.48 -5.75 -3.43
N LEU A 66 -8.54 -6.66 -3.56
CA LEU A 66 -8.72 -8.09 -3.30
C LEU A 66 -7.79 -8.51 -2.16
N ARG A 67 -8.16 -9.57 -1.46
CA ARG A 67 -7.47 -9.98 -0.23
C ARG A 67 -6.07 -10.53 -0.48
N HIS A 68 -5.93 -11.39 -1.49
CA HIS A 68 -4.67 -12.09 -1.77
C HIS A 68 -4.13 -11.74 -3.15
N PHE A 69 -2.80 -11.81 -3.31
CA PHE A 69 -2.17 -11.59 -4.62
C PHE A 69 -2.72 -12.54 -5.68
N GLU A 70 -2.93 -13.82 -5.34
CA GLU A 70 -3.47 -14.79 -6.28
C GLU A 70 -4.86 -14.40 -6.77
N ASP A 71 -5.70 -13.82 -5.93
CA ASP A 71 -7.04 -13.36 -6.31
C ASP A 71 -6.98 -12.31 -7.43
N VAL A 72 -5.94 -11.46 -7.43
CA VAL A 72 -5.71 -10.46 -8.48
C VAL A 72 -5.43 -11.15 -9.82
N PHE A 73 -4.59 -12.18 -9.82
CA PHE A 73 -4.27 -12.96 -11.02
C PHE A 73 -5.48 -13.74 -11.52
N VAL A 74 -6.24 -14.36 -10.63
CA VAL A 74 -7.46 -15.11 -10.96
C VAL A 74 -8.50 -14.19 -11.59
N ALA A 75 -8.70 -12.99 -11.07
CA ALA A 75 -9.65 -12.02 -11.62
C ALA A 75 -9.32 -11.66 -13.08
N ILE A 76 -8.04 -11.52 -13.42
CA ILE A 76 -7.60 -11.27 -14.79
C ILE A 76 -7.80 -12.51 -15.67
N LYS A 77 -7.44 -13.69 -15.16
CA LYS A 77 -7.63 -14.97 -15.87
C LYS A 77 -9.09 -15.21 -16.21
N GLU A 78 -9.99 -14.92 -15.30
CA GLU A 78 -11.44 -15.11 -15.49
C GLU A 78 -12.11 -13.99 -16.30
N GLY A 79 -11.36 -12.99 -16.76
CA GLY A 79 -11.89 -11.86 -17.52
C GLY A 79 -12.69 -10.85 -16.70
N LYS A 80 -12.57 -10.87 -15.38
CA LYS A 80 -13.24 -9.93 -14.46
C LYS A 80 -12.50 -8.61 -14.34
N ALA A 81 -11.21 -8.58 -14.68
CA ALA A 81 -10.37 -7.40 -14.67
C ALA A 81 -9.46 -7.38 -15.88
N ASP A 82 -9.03 -6.18 -16.28
CA ASP A 82 -8.14 -5.96 -17.42
C ASP A 82 -6.68 -5.83 -16.98
N TYR A 83 -6.44 -5.19 -15.83
CA TYR A 83 -5.11 -4.95 -15.26
C TYR A 83 -5.08 -5.30 -13.78
N GLY A 84 -3.92 -5.82 -13.35
CA GLY A 84 -3.58 -5.98 -11.95
C GLY A 84 -2.42 -5.06 -11.57
N VAL A 85 -2.42 -4.60 -10.33
CA VAL A 85 -1.33 -3.79 -9.76
C VAL A 85 -0.74 -4.52 -8.57
N VAL A 86 0.57 -4.72 -8.60
CA VAL A 86 1.32 -5.48 -7.60
C VAL A 86 2.65 -4.80 -7.28
N PRO A 87 3.17 -4.95 -6.05
CA PRO A 87 4.51 -4.47 -5.71
C PRO A 87 5.59 -5.31 -6.43
N ILE A 88 6.65 -4.67 -6.90
CA ILE A 88 7.78 -5.34 -7.58
C ILE A 88 9.11 -5.15 -6.87
N GLU A 89 9.24 -4.20 -5.98
CA GLU A 89 10.40 -4.01 -5.12
C GLU A 89 9.92 -3.71 -3.71
N ASN A 90 10.27 -4.59 -2.80
CA ASN A 90 10.02 -4.41 -1.38
C ASN A 90 11.12 -5.12 -0.61
N ASN A 91 11.85 -4.39 0.21
CA ASN A 91 13.06 -4.87 0.88
C ASN A 91 12.83 -5.96 1.93
N SER A 92 11.61 -6.42 2.20
CA SER A 92 11.38 -7.09 3.45
C SER A 92 10.71 -8.46 3.39
N THR A 93 10.25 -8.98 2.25
CA THR A 93 9.54 -10.26 2.32
C THR A 93 9.56 -11.05 1.01
N GLY A 94 9.24 -12.36 1.11
CA GLY A 94 9.00 -13.23 -0.02
C GLY A 94 7.80 -12.87 -0.90
N ALA A 95 7.11 -11.76 -0.64
CA ALA A 95 5.97 -11.31 -1.43
C ALA A 95 6.34 -11.07 -2.90
N ILE A 96 7.51 -10.48 -3.17
CA ILE A 96 8.00 -10.25 -4.53
C ILE A 96 8.25 -11.56 -5.26
N ARG A 97 8.85 -12.53 -4.59
CA ARG A 97 9.06 -13.86 -5.15
C ARG A 97 7.74 -14.53 -5.51
N GLN A 98 6.74 -14.43 -4.65
CA GLN A 98 5.40 -14.93 -4.92
C GLN A 98 4.80 -14.28 -6.18
N ILE A 99 4.97 -12.98 -6.36
CA ILE A 99 4.46 -12.26 -7.54
C ILE A 99 5.12 -12.75 -8.82
N TYR A 100 6.44 -12.93 -8.85
CA TYR A 100 7.13 -13.46 -10.01
C TYR A 100 6.73 -14.90 -10.32
N ASP A 101 6.53 -15.73 -9.29
CA ASP A 101 6.02 -17.09 -9.46
C ASP A 101 4.61 -17.09 -10.05
N LEU A 102 3.73 -16.19 -9.60
CA LEU A 102 2.38 -16.05 -10.15
C LEU A 102 2.38 -15.54 -11.59
N LEU A 103 3.21 -14.54 -11.91
CA LEU A 103 3.36 -14.05 -13.29
C LEU A 103 3.78 -15.17 -14.24
N SER A 104 4.73 -16.00 -13.82
CA SER A 104 5.18 -17.16 -14.60
C SER A 104 4.08 -18.21 -14.74
N HIS A 105 3.41 -18.55 -13.65
CA HIS A 105 2.35 -19.56 -13.63
C HIS A 105 1.18 -19.20 -14.54
N TYR A 106 0.73 -17.94 -14.50
CA TYR A 106 -0.39 -17.46 -15.31
C TYR A 106 0.03 -16.96 -16.69
N GLU A 107 1.31 -16.87 -16.98
CA GLU A 107 1.87 -16.33 -18.23
C GLU A 107 1.42 -14.88 -18.51
N PHE A 108 1.46 -14.05 -17.50
CA PHE A 108 1.11 -12.63 -17.60
C PHE A 108 2.35 -11.75 -17.76
N TYR A 109 2.17 -10.58 -18.37
CA TYR A 109 3.25 -9.62 -18.62
C TYR A 109 3.12 -8.37 -17.76
N LEU A 110 4.26 -7.87 -17.30
CA LEU A 110 4.38 -6.52 -16.75
C LEU A 110 4.37 -5.51 -17.91
N VAL A 111 3.50 -4.52 -17.83
CA VAL A 111 3.31 -3.53 -18.89
C VAL A 111 3.55 -2.09 -18.44
N GLY A 112 3.90 -1.86 -17.20
CA GLY A 112 4.23 -0.54 -16.68
C GLY A 112 4.72 -0.59 -15.25
N GLU A 113 5.44 0.44 -14.84
CA GLU A 113 5.95 0.62 -13.48
C GLU A 113 5.63 2.02 -12.97
N THR A 114 5.42 2.14 -11.67
CA THR A 114 5.30 3.42 -10.97
C THR A 114 5.92 3.32 -9.58
N THR A 115 6.31 4.46 -9.05
CA THR A 115 6.85 4.59 -7.70
C THR A 115 5.86 5.35 -6.83
N VAL A 116 5.57 4.83 -5.64
CA VAL A 116 4.71 5.46 -4.66
C VAL A 116 5.55 5.76 -3.41
N PRO A 117 5.63 7.04 -2.97
CA PRO A 117 6.28 7.36 -1.73
C PRO A 117 5.50 6.76 -0.56
N VAL A 118 6.20 6.14 0.38
CA VAL A 118 5.62 5.60 1.60
C VAL A 118 5.79 6.62 2.70
N GLU A 119 4.71 7.26 3.09
CA GLU A 119 4.64 8.16 4.24
C GLU A 119 3.59 7.63 5.21
N HIS A 120 4.04 7.07 6.32
CA HIS A 120 3.15 6.59 7.36
C HIS A 120 2.76 7.70 8.32
N CYS A 121 1.49 7.70 8.70
CA CYS A 121 0.93 8.62 9.67
C CYS A 121 0.36 7.86 10.85
N LEU A 122 0.47 8.42 12.04
CA LEU A 122 -0.26 7.94 13.21
C LEU A 122 -1.64 8.61 13.21
N MET A 123 -2.68 7.82 13.26
CA MET A 123 -4.06 8.28 13.20
C MET A 123 -4.93 7.59 14.23
N ALA A 124 -5.99 8.28 14.67
CA ALA A 124 -6.88 7.78 15.71
C ALA A 124 -8.27 8.37 15.56
N PRO A 125 -9.29 7.83 16.27
CA PRO A 125 -10.62 8.39 16.29
C PRO A 125 -10.65 9.84 16.82
N ALA A 126 -11.68 10.59 16.45
CA ALA A 126 -11.87 11.95 16.92
C ALA A 126 -11.86 12.01 18.45
N GLY A 127 -11.17 13.01 19.00
CA GLY A 127 -10.98 13.18 20.45
C GLY A 127 -9.72 12.53 21.01
N ALA A 128 -9.05 11.66 20.25
CA ALA A 128 -7.78 11.07 20.66
C ALA A 128 -6.64 12.07 20.58
N THR A 129 -5.68 11.93 21.50
CA THR A 129 -4.41 12.66 21.52
C THR A 129 -3.27 11.67 21.75
N LEU A 130 -2.04 12.10 21.64
CA LEU A 130 -0.90 11.23 21.97
C LEU A 130 -0.97 10.70 23.41
N ASP A 131 -1.56 11.47 24.33
CA ASP A 131 -1.69 11.07 25.72
C ASP A 131 -2.79 10.01 25.95
N THR A 132 -3.79 9.92 25.08
CA THR A 132 -4.85 8.91 25.21
C THR A 132 -4.45 7.57 24.62
N ILE A 133 -3.45 7.53 23.72
CA ILE A 133 -3.07 6.31 23.01
C ILE A 133 -2.34 5.33 23.93
N THR A 134 -2.77 4.08 23.90
CA THR A 134 -2.15 2.95 24.60
C THR A 134 -1.82 1.80 23.66
N HIS A 135 -2.49 1.69 22.52
CA HIS A 135 -2.34 0.61 21.56
C HIS A 135 -2.17 1.15 20.15
N VAL A 136 -1.25 0.57 19.39
CA VAL A 136 -0.96 0.94 18.01
C VAL A 136 -1.05 -0.30 17.12
N TYR A 137 -1.77 -0.17 16.02
CA TYR A 137 -2.05 -1.22 15.05
C TYR A 137 -1.49 -0.85 13.67
N SER A 138 -0.82 -1.79 13.04
CA SER A 138 -0.37 -1.67 11.66
C SER A 138 0.05 -3.05 11.15
N HIS A 139 0.35 -3.16 9.87
CA HIS A 139 1.09 -4.31 9.38
C HIS A 139 2.48 -4.35 10.04
N GLU A 140 3.02 -5.55 10.24
CA GLU A 140 4.34 -5.74 10.86
C GLU A 140 5.42 -4.85 10.25
N GLN A 141 5.42 -4.72 8.93
CA GLN A 141 6.36 -3.87 8.21
C GLN A 141 6.16 -2.38 8.51
N GLY A 142 4.91 -1.93 8.62
CA GLY A 142 4.61 -0.55 9.01
C GLY A 142 5.11 -0.22 10.41
N LEU A 143 4.97 -1.15 11.35
CA LEU A 143 5.53 -1.03 12.70
C LEU A 143 7.06 -0.97 12.67
N PHE A 144 7.68 -1.87 11.91
CA PHE A 144 9.14 -1.90 11.77
C PHE A 144 9.70 -0.61 11.17
N GLN A 145 9.09 -0.12 10.10
CA GLN A 145 9.49 1.13 9.44
C GLN A 145 9.33 2.36 10.35
N SER A 146 8.44 2.28 11.34
CA SER A 146 8.14 3.36 12.28
C SER A 146 8.82 3.16 13.64
N GLU A 147 9.80 2.28 13.73
CA GLU A 147 10.45 1.87 14.98
C GLU A 147 11.04 3.05 15.76
N LYS A 148 11.72 3.97 15.10
CA LYS A 148 12.31 5.13 15.78
C LYS A 148 11.27 6.00 16.46
N PHE A 149 10.16 6.26 15.78
CA PHE A 149 9.04 6.99 16.36
C PHE A 149 8.42 6.22 17.53
N LEU A 150 8.16 4.92 17.34
CA LEU A 150 7.53 4.09 18.36
C LEU A 150 8.40 3.93 19.60
N ASN A 151 9.72 3.95 19.46
CA ASN A 151 10.64 3.91 20.60
C ASN A 151 10.55 5.15 21.49
N THR A 152 10.01 6.26 21.00
CA THR A 152 9.74 7.45 21.83
C THR A 152 8.50 7.29 22.72
N HIS A 153 7.71 6.25 22.47
CA HIS A 153 6.52 5.89 23.23
C HIS A 153 6.57 4.42 23.66
N PRO A 154 7.50 4.04 24.54
CA PRO A 154 7.73 2.63 24.90
C PRO A 154 6.57 1.99 25.63
N ASP A 155 5.66 2.76 26.20
CA ASP A 155 4.49 2.27 26.92
C ASP A 155 3.34 1.84 25.98
N TRP A 156 3.41 2.20 24.71
CA TRP A 156 2.40 1.77 23.74
C TRP A 156 2.56 0.30 23.37
N ILE A 157 1.45 -0.42 23.36
CA ILE A 157 1.41 -1.82 22.92
C ILE A 157 1.23 -1.86 21.42
N GLN A 158 2.20 -2.45 20.71
CA GLN A 158 2.19 -2.61 19.26
C GLN A 158 1.58 -3.95 18.89
N THR A 159 0.53 -3.93 18.08
CA THR A 159 -0.15 -5.14 17.62
C THR A 159 -0.15 -5.19 16.09
N PRO A 160 0.55 -6.16 15.49
CA PRO A 160 0.55 -6.33 14.04
C PRO A 160 -0.80 -6.87 13.55
N LEU A 161 -1.29 -6.33 12.45
CA LEU A 161 -2.46 -6.80 11.73
C LEU A 161 -2.08 -7.23 10.31
N ALA A 162 -3.00 -7.90 9.61
CA ALA A 162 -2.73 -8.49 8.30
C ALA A 162 -2.37 -7.48 7.22
N ASP A 163 -2.91 -6.26 7.29
CA ASP A 163 -2.56 -5.18 6.36
C ASP A 163 -2.68 -3.81 7.02
N THR A 164 -1.95 -2.84 6.44
CA THR A 164 -1.83 -1.49 6.99
C THR A 164 -3.15 -0.71 6.90
N ALA A 165 -3.81 -0.72 5.75
CA ALA A 165 -5.05 0.01 5.56
C ALA A 165 -6.22 -0.62 6.34
N GLY A 166 -6.24 -1.95 6.48
CA GLY A 166 -7.18 -2.66 7.35
C GLY A 166 -7.01 -2.30 8.82
N SER A 167 -5.80 -1.91 9.24
CA SER A 167 -5.54 -1.40 10.58
C SER A 167 -6.28 -0.08 10.85
N ALA A 168 -6.30 0.83 9.87
CA ALA A 168 -7.08 2.07 9.97
C ALA A 168 -8.58 1.79 10.07
N LYS A 169 -9.08 0.87 9.26
CA LYS A 169 -10.48 0.44 9.31
C LYS A 169 -10.85 -0.12 10.69
N TYR A 170 -10.00 -1.00 11.22
CA TYR A 170 -10.22 -1.59 12.55
C TYR A 170 -10.30 -0.53 13.66
N VAL A 171 -9.38 0.44 13.67
CA VAL A 171 -9.35 1.52 14.65
C VAL A 171 -10.57 2.43 14.50
N ALA A 172 -10.95 2.76 13.26
CA ALA A 172 -12.13 3.59 12.99
C ALA A 172 -13.42 2.91 13.49
N GLU A 173 -13.61 1.63 13.22
CA GLU A 173 -14.77 0.86 13.67
C GLU A 173 -14.83 0.72 15.18
N SER A 174 -13.69 0.73 15.86
CA SER A 174 -13.64 0.63 17.32
C SER A 174 -14.16 1.89 18.01
N GLY A 175 -13.98 3.06 17.40
CA GLY A 175 -14.30 4.35 18.03
C GLY A 175 -13.54 4.63 19.33
N ASP A 176 -12.51 3.85 19.63
CA ASP A 176 -11.77 3.89 20.89
C ASP A 176 -10.60 4.87 20.79
N ILE A 177 -10.64 5.94 21.58
CA ILE A 177 -9.60 6.99 21.59
C ILE A 177 -8.26 6.52 22.15
N THR A 178 -8.17 5.31 22.71
CA THR A 178 -6.91 4.72 23.18
C THR A 178 -6.19 3.95 22.06
N LYS A 179 -6.83 3.74 20.92
CA LYS A 179 -6.31 2.99 19.78
C LYS A 179 -5.90 3.91 18.65
N ALA A 180 -4.72 3.66 18.10
CA ALA A 180 -4.20 4.34 16.93
C ALA A 180 -3.77 3.35 15.87
N ALA A 181 -3.76 3.79 14.62
CA ALA A 181 -3.23 3.03 13.49
C ALA A 181 -2.07 3.79 12.85
N ILE A 182 -1.15 3.06 12.26
CA ILE A 182 -0.10 3.62 11.40
C ILE A 182 -0.41 3.21 9.97
N CYS A 183 -0.74 4.18 9.13
CA CYS A 183 -1.17 3.98 7.75
C CYS A 183 -0.84 5.21 6.90
N SER A 184 -1.21 5.17 5.61
CA SER A 184 -1.14 6.34 4.73
C SER A 184 -2.14 7.42 5.16
N ALA A 185 -1.85 8.69 4.81
CA ALA A 185 -2.78 9.80 5.05
C ALA A 185 -4.15 9.57 4.37
N ARG A 186 -4.16 8.94 3.20
CA ARG A 186 -5.39 8.59 2.49
C ARG A 186 -6.27 7.63 3.29
N ALA A 187 -5.69 6.69 4.03
CA ALA A 187 -6.47 5.79 4.89
C ALA A 187 -7.21 6.56 5.98
N ALA A 188 -6.60 7.60 6.56
CA ALA A 188 -7.28 8.46 7.52
C ALA A 188 -8.49 9.17 6.89
N GLU A 189 -8.35 9.67 5.69
CA GLU A 189 -9.43 10.34 4.95
C GLU A 189 -10.59 9.37 4.66
N ILE A 190 -10.28 8.16 4.15
CA ILE A 190 -11.29 7.17 3.80
C ILE A 190 -12.06 6.67 5.02
N TYR A 191 -11.37 6.42 6.13
CA TYR A 191 -11.98 5.82 7.33
C TYR A 191 -12.39 6.84 8.40
N GLY A 192 -12.22 8.14 8.13
CA GLY A 192 -12.66 9.20 9.02
C GLY A 192 -11.84 9.32 10.29
N LEU A 193 -10.54 9.03 10.23
CA LEU A 193 -9.62 9.18 11.35
C LEU A 193 -8.91 10.52 11.31
N ASN A 194 -8.51 11.01 12.48
CA ASN A 194 -7.68 12.20 12.61
C ASN A 194 -6.21 11.82 12.63
N ILE A 195 -5.40 12.51 11.82
CA ILE A 195 -3.95 12.33 11.83
C ILE A 195 -3.37 13.08 13.03
N LEU A 196 -2.65 12.35 13.90
CA LEU A 196 -1.97 12.90 15.05
C LEU A 196 -0.52 13.29 14.73
N VAL A 197 0.17 12.46 13.95
CA VAL A 197 1.57 12.67 13.55
C VAL A 197 1.75 12.21 12.11
N THR A 198 2.42 13.01 11.29
CA THR A 198 2.79 12.65 9.92
C THR A 198 4.24 12.17 9.86
N GLY A 199 4.57 11.34 8.86
CA GLY A 199 5.94 10.95 8.61
C GLY A 199 6.60 10.14 9.72
N VAL A 200 5.85 9.25 10.38
CA VAL A 200 6.37 8.44 11.50
C VAL A 200 7.40 7.39 11.08
N ASN A 201 7.53 7.11 9.79
CA ASN A 201 8.55 6.22 9.23
C ASN A 201 9.85 6.96 8.85
N TYR A 202 9.85 8.27 8.94
CA TYR A 202 11.07 9.06 8.73
C TYR A 202 11.86 9.20 10.03
N SER A 203 13.17 9.16 9.88
CA SER A 203 14.07 9.31 11.03
C SER A 203 14.32 10.78 11.37
#